data_231afeaedb2bf5cadee8414f9385ce23
#
_entry.id   231afeaedb2bf5cadee8414f9385ce23
#
_cell.length_a   1.000
_cell.length_b   1.000
_cell.length_c   1.000
_cell.angle_alpha   90.00
_cell.angle_beta   90.00
_cell.angle_gamma   90.00
#
_symmetry.space_group_name_H-M   'P 1'
#
loop_
_entity.id
_entity.type
_entity.pdbx_description
1 polymer ?
#
loop_
_entity_poly.entity_id
_entity_poly.type
_entity_poly.pdbx_seq_one_letter_code
_entity_poly.pdbx_strand_id
1 'polypeptide(L)'
;MNSIFVGNGSDEILAFIFQGFFKNKLPILFPDITYSFYPAYCSLYNIKYTRIPLDEEFNINLENYLIPNGGIIFPNPNAPTGIPKDLVDIKNLVKINQDSVVVIDEAYVDFGTESAVELVDQYKNLVITQSFSKSRSLAGMRLGCAFGDKDLIEALNRIKNSFNSY
;
A
#
# COMPACT_ATOMS: atom_id res chain seq x y z
N MET A 1 15.19 5.50 14.06
CA MET A 1 15.29 5.60 12.58
C MET A 1 15.01 4.29 11.85
N ASN A 2 14.12 3.45 12.35
CA ASN A 2 13.87 2.12 11.75
C ASN A 2 12.47 2.01 11.14
N SER A 3 11.87 3.15 10.75
CA SER A 3 10.49 3.20 10.24
C SER A 3 10.42 3.49 8.73
N ILE A 4 11.56 3.47 8.03
CA ILE A 4 11.64 3.79 6.61
C ILE A 4 12.40 2.69 5.88
N PHE A 5 11.81 2.22 4.78
CA PHE A 5 12.44 1.34 3.81
C PHE A 5 12.60 2.09 2.48
N VAL A 6 13.73 1.93 1.81
CA VAL A 6 14.01 2.53 0.50
C VAL A 6 14.12 1.43 -0.53
N GLY A 7 13.45 1.60 -1.67
CA GLY A 7 13.40 0.63 -2.76
C GLY A 7 13.61 1.27 -4.13
N ASN A 8 13.80 0.43 -5.13
CA ASN A 8 14.06 0.80 -6.52
C ASN A 8 12.76 1.22 -7.24
N GLY A 9 12.14 2.30 -6.74
CA GLY A 9 10.79 2.75 -7.05
C GLY A 9 9.75 2.06 -6.15
N SER A 10 8.53 2.62 -6.11
CA SER A 10 7.43 2.02 -5.34
C SER A 10 7.04 0.63 -5.85
N ASP A 11 7.24 0.33 -7.14
CA ASP A 11 6.94 -0.98 -7.72
C ASP A 11 7.74 -2.11 -7.07
N GLU A 12 9.05 -1.92 -6.84
CA GLU A 12 9.85 -2.93 -6.14
C GLU A 12 9.38 -3.10 -4.69
N ILE A 13 9.07 -2.00 -4.02
CA ILE A 13 8.55 -2.02 -2.64
C ILE A 13 7.22 -2.79 -2.58
N LEU A 14 6.31 -2.52 -3.52
CA LEU A 14 5.05 -3.24 -3.64
C LEU A 14 5.29 -4.74 -3.87
N ALA A 15 6.23 -5.11 -4.74
CA ALA A 15 6.58 -6.52 -4.95
C ALA A 15 7.01 -7.20 -3.64
N PHE A 16 7.83 -6.54 -2.82
CA PHE A 16 8.23 -7.07 -1.50
C PHE A 16 7.07 -7.12 -0.51
N ILE A 17 6.18 -6.11 -0.50
CA ILE A 17 4.97 -6.10 0.32
C ILE A 17 4.08 -7.31 -0.03
N PHE A 18 3.80 -7.52 -1.31
CA PHE A 18 2.99 -8.66 -1.76
C PHE A 18 3.63 -9.99 -1.35
N GLN A 19 4.92 -10.14 -1.53
CA GLN A 19 5.65 -11.35 -1.18
C GLN A 19 5.69 -11.60 0.35
N GLY A 20 5.91 -10.54 1.15
CA GLY A 20 6.18 -10.66 2.59
C GLY A 20 4.94 -10.60 3.47
N PHE A 21 3.93 -9.79 3.10
CA PHE A 21 2.80 -9.54 3.99
C PHE A 21 1.50 -10.19 3.52
N PHE A 22 1.33 -10.40 2.22
CA PHE A 22 0.05 -10.83 1.65
C PHE A 22 -0.02 -12.32 1.30
N LYS A 23 1.06 -13.05 1.48
CA LYS A 23 1.09 -14.49 1.24
C LYS A 23 0.55 -15.26 2.44
N ASN A 24 -0.76 -15.23 2.63
CA ASN A 24 -1.44 -15.92 3.73
C ASN A 24 -2.68 -16.71 3.26
N LYS A 25 -3.48 -17.26 4.19
CA LYS A 25 -4.62 -18.13 3.87
C LYS A 25 -5.84 -17.37 3.35
N LEU A 26 -6.06 -16.16 3.86
CA LEU A 26 -7.19 -15.32 3.49
C LEU A 26 -6.86 -14.47 2.26
N PRO A 27 -7.87 -14.11 1.44
CA PRO A 27 -7.66 -13.22 0.31
C PRO A 27 -7.31 -11.81 0.77
N ILE A 28 -6.44 -11.12 0.04
CA ILE A 28 -6.26 -9.67 0.20
C ILE A 28 -7.37 -8.92 -0.52
N LEU A 29 -7.64 -7.70 -0.06
CA LEU A 29 -8.68 -6.84 -0.62
C LEU A 29 -8.06 -5.61 -1.29
N PHE A 30 -8.56 -5.26 -2.47
CA PHE A 30 -8.25 -4.00 -3.16
C PHE A 30 -9.40 -3.60 -4.10
N PRO A 31 -9.49 -2.33 -4.52
CA PRO A 31 -10.57 -1.87 -5.40
C PRO A 31 -10.56 -2.61 -6.74
N ASP A 32 -11.72 -2.80 -7.35
CA ASP A 32 -11.85 -3.43 -8.67
C ASP A 32 -11.27 -2.56 -9.79
N ILE A 33 -11.43 -1.24 -9.67
CA ILE A 33 -10.83 -0.24 -10.56
C ILE A 33 -9.71 0.46 -9.78
N THR A 34 -8.48 0.00 -9.99
CA THR A 34 -7.30 0.49 -9.26
C THR A 34 -6.02 0.24 -10.06
N TYR A 35 -4.85 0.42 -9.44
CA TYR A 35 -3.56 0.16 -10.07
C TYR A 35 -3.49 -1.27 -10.62
N SER A 36 -3.32 -1.37 -11.93
CA SER A 36 -3.46 -2.63 -12.69
C SER A 36 -2.42 -3.70 -12.33
N PHE A 37 -1.36 -3.34 -11.62
CA PHE A 37 -0.28 -4.28 -11.25
C PHE A 37 -0.60 -5.11 -10.00
N TYR A 38 -1.57 -4.73 -9.16
CA TYR A 38 -1.94 -5.55 -7.99
C TYR A 38 -2.35 -6.98 -8.36
N PRO A 39 -3.24 -7.22 -9.33
CA PRO A 39 -3.52 -8.58 -9.78
C PRO A 39 -2.30 -9.32 -10.36
N ALA A 40 -1.37 -8.59 -11.01
CA ALA A 40 -0.15 -9.19 -11.54
C ALA A 40 0.76 -9.71 -10.41
N TYR A 41 0.94 -8.95 -9.33
CA TYR A 41 1.66 -9.43 -8.15
C TYR A 41 0.95 -10.62 -7.49
N CYS A 42 -0.38 -10.59 -7.39
CA CYS A 42 -1.13 -11.73 -6.86
C CYS A 42 -0.90 -12.99 -7.68
N SER A 43 -0.91 -12.89 -9.01
CA SER A 43 -0.61 -14.01 -9.89
C SER A 43 0.83 -14.51 -9.71
N LEU A 44 1.81 -13.60 -9.68
CA LEU A 44 3.22 -13.93 -9.56
C LEU A 44 3.54 -14.67 -8.26
N TYR A 45 2.93 -14.25 -7.15
CA TYR A 45 3.21 -14.79 -5.83
C TYR A 45 2.18 -15.81 -5.34
N ASN A 46 1.20 -16.18 -6.19
CA ASN A 46 0.12 -17.10 -5.86
C ASN A 46 -0.69 -16.65 -4.63
N ILE A 47 -1.10 -15.38 -4.62
CA ILE A 47 -1.88 -14.74 -3.56
C ILE A 47 -3.34 -14.71 -3.95
N LYS A 48 -4.22 -15.16 -3.06
CA LYS A 48 -5.67 -15.02 -3.24
C LYS A 48 -6.08 -13.57 -3.03
N TYR A 49 -7.03 -13.09 -3.82
CA TYR A 49 -7.54 -11.73 -3.69
C TYR A 49 -9.02 -11.62 -3.98
N THR A 50 -9.63 -10.59 -3.43
CA THR A 50 -11.00 -10.18 -3.75
C THR A 50 -10.98 -8.73 -4.20
N ARG A 51 -11.60 -8.45 -5.34
CA ARG A 51 -11.80 -7.09 -5.83
C ARG A 51 -13.05 -6.53 -5.19
N ILE A 52 -12.94 -5.38 -4.54
CA ILE A 52 -14.04 -4.67 -3.92
C ILE A 52 -14.55 -3.60 -4.90
N PRO A 53 -15.82 -3.66 -5.33
CA PRO A 53 -16.36 -2.68 -6.26
C PRO A 53 -16.29 -1.26 -5.69
N LEU A 54 -15.93 -0.31 -6.55
CA LEU A 54 -16.14 1.11 -6.27
C LEU A 54 -17.65 1.40 -6.28
N ASP A 55 -18.05 2.53 -5.67
CA ASP A 55 -19.44 3.00 -5.78
C ASP A 55 -19.73 3.63 -7.15
N GLU A 56 -20.98 4.08 -7.37
CA GLU A 56 -21.41 4.68 -8.64
C GLU A 56 -20.66 5.98 -8.98
N GLU A 57 -20.05 6.62 -7.99
CA GLU A 57 -19.25 7.84 -8.12
C GLU A 57 -17.73 7.53 -8.17
N PHE A 58 -17.36 6.26 -8.30
CA PHE A 58 -15.98 5.77 -8.32
C PHE A 58 -15.20 5.96 -7.02
N ASN A 59 -15.86 6.16 -5.87
CA ASN A 59 -15.21 6.19 -4.58
C ASN A 59 -14.94 4.79 -4.04
N ILE A 60 -13.87 4.68 -3.26
CA ILE A 60 -13.62 3.50 -2.43
C ILE A 60 -14.54 3.57 -1.20
N ASN A 61 -15.48 2.63 -1.07
CA ASN A 61 -16.27 2.50 0.15
C ASN A 61 -15.55 1.58 1.14
N LEU A 62 -14.94 2.17 2.18
CA LEU A 62 -14.12 1.42 3.15
C LEU A 62 -14.95 0.48 4.05
N GLU A 63 -16.26 0.65 4.16
CA GLU A 63 -17.13 -0.30 4.88
C GLU A 63 -17.11 -1.69 4.24
N ASN A 64 -16.95 -1.77 2.91
CA ASN A 64 -16.85 -3.03 2.17
C ASN A 64 -15.56 -3.81 2.44
N TYR A 65 -14.58 -3.20 3.14
CA TYR A 65 -13.31 -3.81 3.54
C TYR A 65 -13.34 -4.38 4.97
N LEU A 66 -14.47 -4.24 5.69
CA LEU A 66 -14.66 -4.74 7.05
C LEU A 66 -15.04 -6.22 7.08
N ILE A 67 -14.41 -7.02 6.24
CA ILE A 67 -14.61 -8.48 6.15
C ILE A 67 -13.29 -9.20 6.45
N PRO A 68 -13.32 -10.48 6.86
CA PRO A 68 -12.10 -11.25 7.09
C PRO A 68 -11.18 -11.23 5.86
N ASN A 69 -9.94 -10.81 6.05
CA ASN A 69 -8.98 -10.60 4.95
C ASN A 69 -7.56 -10.94 5.35
N GLY A 70 -6.71 -11.14 4.35
CA GLY A 70 -5.29 -11.38 4.50
C GLY A 70 -4.43 -10.13 4.34
N GLY A 71 -5.05 -8.98 4.20
CA GLY A 71 -4.45 -7.67 4.01
C GLY A 71 -5.29 -6.81 3.10
N ILE A 72 -5.08 -5.51 3.17
CA ILE A 72 -5.77 -4.51 2.37
C ILE A 72 -4.74 -3.65 1.67
N ILE A 73 -4.97 -3.33 0.39
CA ILE A 73 -4.15 -2.36 -0.33
C ILE A 73 -5.02 -1.50 -1.26
N PHE A 74 -4.81 -0.20 -1.23
CA PHE A 74 -5.37 0.71 -2.21
C PHE A 74 -4.51 1.96 -2.37
N PRO A 75 -4.54 2.61 -3.56
CA PRO A 75 -3.87 3.89 -3.76
C PRO A 75 -4.66 5.03 -3.10
N ASN A 76 -3.97 6.02 -2.57
CA ASN A 76 -4.59 7.24 -2.08
C ASN A 76 -3.80 8.49 -2.52
N PRO A 77 -4.32 9.27 -3.47
CA PRO A 77 -5.58 9.10 -4.23
C PRO A 77 -5.61 7.81 -5.05
N ASN A 78 -6.81 7.25 -5.27
CA ASN A 78 -6.94 6.05 -6.10
C ASN A 78 -6.53 6.34 -7.54
N ALA A 79 -5.75 5.47 -8.14
CA ALA A 79 -5.41 5.51 -9.55
C ALA A 79 -6.16 4.38 -10.27
N PRO A 80 -7.00 4.66 -11.31
CA PRO A 80 -6.96 5.87 -12.14
C PRO A 80 -7.99 6.96 -11.81
N THR A 81 -8.84 6.79 -10.78
CA THR A 81 -9.98 7.70 -10.55
C THR A 81 -9.55 9.06 -10.02
N GLY A 82 -8.39 9.17 -9.37
CA GLY A 82 -7.89 10.40 -8.78
C GLY A 82 -8.61 10.82 -7.48
N ILE A 83 -9.53 9.99 -6.99
CA ILE A 83 -10.37 10.31 -5.83
C ILE A 83 -9.66 9.87 -4.54
N PRO A 84 -9.43 10.79 -3.58
CA PRO A 84 -8.80 10.47 -2.32
C PRO A 84 -9.79 9.94 -1.28
N LYS A 85 -9.26 9.29 -0.25
CA LYS A 85 -9.94 9.01 1.02
C LYS A 85 -9.34 9.89 2.11
N ASP A 86 -10.18 10.33 3.02
CA ASP A 86 -9.77 11.16 4.14
C ASP A 86 -8.98 10.34 5.17
N LEU A 87 -8.06 11.00 5.89
CA LEU A 87 -7.24 10.36 6.93
C LEU A 87 -8.07 9.74 8.05
N VAL A 88 -9.22 10.33 8.37
CA VAL A 88 -10.14 9.80 9.39
C VAL A 88 -10.67 8.43 8.98
N ASP A 89 -11.04 8.26 7.71
CA ASP A 89 -11.54 7.01 7.18
C ASP A 89 -10.44 5.94 7.14
N ILE A 90 -9.25 6.31 6.70
CA ILE A 90 -8.07 5.44 6.70
C ILE A 90 -7.74 4.99 8.12
N LYS A 91 -7.71 5.92 9.08
CA LYS A 91 -7.49 5.63 10.49
C LYS A 91 -8.47 4.62 11.05
N ASN A 92 -9.76 4.79 10.74
CA ASN A 92 -10.82 3.86 11.19
C ASN A 92 -10.62 2.46 10.58
N LEU A 93 -10.31 2.37 9.29
CA LEU A 93 -10.04 1.11 8.62
C LEU A 93 -8.87 0.37 9.27
N VAL A 94 -7.75 1.06 9.47
CA VAL A 94 -6.53 0.49 10.09
C VAL A 94 -6.79 0.00 11.51
N LYS A 95 -7.53 0.80 12.30
CA LYS A 95 -7.90 0.46 13.69
C LYS A 95 -8.75 -0.80 13.81
N ILE A 96 -9.62 -1.06 12.83
CA ILE A 96 -10.50 -2.24 12.84
C ILE A 96 -9.73 -3.48 12.34
N ASN A 97 -8.79 -3.34 11.41
CA ASN A 97 -8.07 -4.44 10.77
C ASN A 97 -6.74 -4.77 11.46
N GLN A 98 -6.71 -4.87 12.79
CA GLN A 98 -5.45 -5.06 13.55
C GLN A 98 -4.70 -6.38 13.26
N ASP A 99 -5.41 -7.38 12.77
CA ASP A 99 -4.86 -8.71 12.48
C ASP A 99 -4.31 -8.85 11.05
N SER A 100 -4.41 -7.78 10.25
CA SER A 100 -3.92 -7.76 8.86
C SER A 100 -3.21 -6.46 8.52
N VAL A 101 -2.25 -6.53 7.60
CA VAL A 101 -1.51 -5.35 7.14
C VAL A 101 -2.39 -4.53 6.20
N VAL A 102 -2.49 -3.23 6.46
CA VAL A 102 -3.14 -2.25 5.59
C VAL A 102 -2.04 -1.44 4.90
N VAL A 103 -2.08 -1.42 3.57
CA VAL A 103 -1.11 -0.69 2.74
C VAL A 103 -1.82 0.44 2.01
N ILE A 104 -1.34 1.65 2.19
CA ILE A 104 -1.80 2.82 1.44
C ILE A 104 -0.70 3.20 0.44
N ASP A 105 -1.03 3.08 -0.84
CA ASP A 105 -0.13 3.44 -1.93
C ASP A 105 -0.29 4.92 -2.29
N GLU A 106 0.63 5.72 -1.80
CA GLU A 106 0.66 7.18 -1.95
C GLU A 106 1.51 7.64 -3.14
N ALA A 107 1.52 6.89 -4.25
CA ALA A 107 2.26 7.31 -5.44
C ALA A 107 1.84 8.68 -5.98
N TYR A 108 0.61 9.13 -5.67
CA TYR A 108 0.02 10.39 -6.14
C TYR A 108 -0.38 11.34 -5.01
N VAL A 109 0.11 11.13 -3.78
CA VAL A 109 -0.27 11.91 -2.59
C VAL A 109 -0.08 13.43 -2.76
N ASP A 110 0.98 13.84 -3.43
CA ASP A 110 1.32 15.27 -3.62
C ASP A 110 0.31 16.02 -4.54
N PHE A 111 -0.68 15.33 -5.11
CA PHE A 111 -1.71 15.91 -5.98
C PHE A 111 -3.02 16.24 -5.25
N GLY A 112 -2.94 16.70 -4.01
CA GLY A 112 -4.07 17.32 -3.31
C GLY A 112 -4.74 16.45 -2.26
N THR A 113 -4.01 15.51 -1.67
CA THR A 113 -4.47 14.80 -0.47
C THR A 113 -3.45 14.88 0.67
N GLU A 114 -3.90 14.60 1.89
CA GLU A 114 -3.03 14.49 3.05
C GLU A 114 -2.39 13.09 3.11
N SER A 115 -1.11 13.05 3.52
CA SER A 115 -0.40 11.78 3.67
C SER A 115 -0.78 11.06 4.96
N ALA A 116 -1.04 9.77 4.88
CA ALA A 116 -1.26 8.92 6.05
C ALA A 116 0.04 8.53 6.79
N VAL A 117 1.20 9.05 6.38
CA VAL A 117 2.49 8.81 7.04
C VAL A 117 2.45 9.22 8.52
N GLU A 118 1.69 10.25 8.88
CA GLU A 118 1.52 10.68 10.29
C GLU A 118 0.85 9.62 11.19
N LEU A 119 0.17 8.64 10.61
CA LEU A 119 -0.50 7.56 11.34
C LEU A 119 0.45 6.37 11.64
N VAL A 120 1.61 6.29 11.00
CA VAL A 120 2.52 5.15 11.07
C VAL A 120 2.99 4.87 12.51
N ASP A 121 3.28 5.92 13.29
CA ASP A 121 3.72 5.77 14.67
C ASP A 121 2.60 5.32 15.63
N GLN A 122 1.33 5.39 15.17
CA GLN A 122 0.15 5.03 15.96
C GLN A 122 -0.34 3.60 15.68
N TYR A 123 -0.04 3.05 14.49
CA TYR A 123 -0.60 1.78 14.01
C TYR A 123 0.47 0.84 13.48
N LYS A 124 0.68 -0.28 14.18
CA LYS A 124 1.71 -1.27 13.83
C LYS A 124 1.42 -2.06 12.55
N ASN A 125 0.18 -2.07 12.10
CA ASN A 125 -0.29 -2.79 10.92
C ASN A 125 -0.39 -1.91 9.67
N LEU A 126 0.07 -0.65 9.73
CA LEU A 126 0.00 0.30 8.61
C LEU A 126 1.35 0.38 7.89
N VAL A 127 1.29 0.31 6.55
CA VAL A 127 2.42 0.60 5.66
C VAL A 127 1.97 1.65 4.64
N ILE A 128 2.77 2.69 4.48
CA ILE A 128 2.58 3.71 3.44
C ILE A 128 3.69 3.56 2.41
N THR A 129 3.37 3.55 1.12
CA THR A 129 4.36 3.58 0.05
C THR A 129 4.31 4.91 -0.70
N GLN A 130 5.46 5.48 -1.02
CA GLN A 130 5.55 6.70 -1.83
C GLN A 130 6.57 6.53 -2.95
N SER A 131 6.33 7.25 -4.05
CA SER A 131 7.21 7.26 -5.22
C SER A 131 7.78 8.66 -5.47
N PHE A 132 9.03 8.72 -5.91
CA PHE A 132 9.63 9.95 -6.41
C PHE A 132 9.42 10.14 -7.92
N SER A 133 8.73 9.21 -8.57
CA SER A 133 8.59 9.17 -10.03
C SER A 133 7.54 10.11 -10.60
N LYS A 134 6.62 10.62 -9.76
CA LYS A 134 5.45 11.41 -10.20
C LYS A 134 5.66 12.90 -9.95
N SER A 135 5.00 13.48 -8.97
CA SER A 135 5.09 14.90 -8.59
C SER A 135 6.53 15.39 -8.36
N ARG A 136 7.36 14.52 -7.81
CA ARG A 136 8.76 14.83 -7.48
C ARG A 136 9.72 14.72 -8.68
N SER A 137 9.21 14.38 -9.87
CA SER A 137 9.91 14.40 -11.17
C SER A 137 11.23 13.60 -11.25
N LEU A 138 11.39 12.57 -10.41
CA LEU A 138 12.60 11.75 -10.33
C LEU A 138 12.41 10.32 -10.85
N ALA A 139 11.57 10.14 -11.88
CA ALA A 139 11.26 8.82 -12.43
C ALA A 139 12.50 8.02 -12.86
N GLY A 140 13.51 8.69 -13.42
CA GLY A 140 14.77 8.06 -13.84
C GLY A 140 15.66 7.60 -12.69
N MET A 141 15.49 8.16 -11.49
CA MET A 141 16.25 7.77 -10.30
C MET A 141 15.79 6.44 -9.71
N ARG A 142 14.64 5.93 -10.11
CA ARG A 142 14.06 4.70 -9.54
C ARG A 142 14.04 4.72 -8.02
N LEU A 143 13.57 5.80 -7.43
CA LEU A 143 13.51 5.96 -5.97
C LEU A 143 12.06 5.88 -5.48
N GLY A 144 11.83 5.04 -4.48
CA GLY A 144 10.61 4.93 -3.69
C GLY A 144 10.92 4.69 -2.23
N CYS A 145 9.97 4.91 -1.37
CA CYS A 145 10.09 4.60 0.05
C CYS A 145 8.80 4.00 0.61
N ALA A 146 8.95 3.19 1.66
CA ALA A 146 7.87 2.76 2.51
C ALA A 146 8.09 3.24 3.93
N PHE A 147 7.00 3.56 4.61
CA PHE A 147 6.95 3.97 6.01
C PHE A 147 6.09 2.96 6.77
N GLY A 148 6.50 2.53 7.95
CA GLY A 148 5.76 1.55 8.74
C GLY A 148 6.40 1.30 10.09
N ASP A 149 5.73 0.48 10.90
CA ASP A 149 6.33 0.00 12.15
C ASP A 149 7.67 -0.69 11.87
N LYS A 150 8.60 -0.60 12.83
CA LYS A 150 9.96 -1.15 12.72
C LYS A 150 9.97 -2.64 12.34
N ASP A 151 9.01 -3.43 12.82
CA ASP A 151 8.97 -4.87 12.59
C ASP A 151 8.56 -5.16 11.13
N LEU A 152 7.63 -4.36 10.54
CA LEU A 152 7.26 -4.43 9.14
C LEU A 152 8.42 -3.99 8.24
N ILE A 153 9.10 -2.91 8.61
CA ILE A 153 10.26 -2.40 7.86
C ILE A 153 11.43 -3.40 7.91
N GLU A 154 11.66 -4.03 9.06
CA GLU A 154 12.67 -5.09 9.16
C GLU A 154 12.32 -6.29 8.29
N ALA A 155 11.05 -6.68 8.23
CA ALA A 155 10.59 -7.76 7.34
C ALA A 155 10.88 -7.44 5.86
N LEU A 156 10.63 -6.20 5.40
CA LEU A 156 11.01 -5.77 4.05
C LEU A 156 12.53 -5.83 3.83
N ASN A 157 13.33 -5.44 4.83
CA ASN A 157 14.78 -5.52 4.74
C ASN A 157 15.32 -6.96 4.65
N ARG A 158 14.60 -7.94 5.19
CA ARG A 158 14.96 -9.36 5.10
C ARG A 158 14.65 -9.98 3.73
N ILE A 159 13.65 -9.44 3.01
CA ILE A 159 13.24 -9.98 1.70
C ILE A 159 13.92 -9.28 0.54
N LYS A 160 14.39 -8.05 0.74
CA LYS A 160 15.02 -7.28 -0.35
C LYS A 160 16.25 -7.98 -0.92
N ASN A 161 16.57 -7.65 -2.16
CA ASN A 161 17.82 -8.06 -2.79
C ASN A 161 19.04 -7.51 -2.03
N SER A 162 20.19 -8.18 -2.17
CA SER A 162 21.42 -7.81 -1.47
C SER A 162 21.94 -6.43 -1.86
N PHE A 163 21.62 -5.95 -3.06
CA PHE A 163 22.07 -4.68 -3.61
C PHE A 163 20.90 -3.83 -4.07
N ASN A 164 20.93 -2.56 -3.69
CA ASN A 164 20.09 -1.53 -4.30
C ASN A 164 20.83 -0.95 -5.52
N SER A 165 20.06 -0.44 -6.49
CA SER A 165 20.62 0.16 -7.72
C SER A 165 21.06 1.62 -7.52
N TYR A 166 21.04 2.14 -6.33
CA TYR A 166 21.34 3.54 -5.97
C TYR A 166 22.14 3.61 -4.68
#